data_94bc0ff351e87d2457aa2b114763ee47
#
_entry.id   94bc0ff351e87d2457aa2b114763ee47
#
_cell.length_a   1.000
_cell.length_b   1.000
_cell.length_c   1.000
_cell.angle_alpha   90.00
_cell.angle_beta   90.00
_cell.angle_gamma   90.00
#
_symmetry.space_group_name_H-M   'P 1'
#
loop_
_entity.id
_entity.type
_entity.pdbx_description
1 polymer ?
#
loop_
_entity_poly.entity_id
_entity_poly.type
_entity_poly.pdbx_seq_one_letter_code
_entity_poly.pdbx_strand_id
1 'polypeptide(L)'
;MKKALVIGVGPLNGLGGQLCRKIANNNFEVFVAGRTRSSLDNVVNTILNDGNKAIPIVVDATDENQIKNMINEIGPGLDFAVYNVGNSRPGKIVEMDANYFRESWESGCFGGFLFAKEVIKKFLIEKTAGTLIFTGASASLRGKSNFGAFNSAKGALRNLAQALAKEYAENSIHISHVIVDGGLAGERIKQRLSDFEERVKEGKLINIENVTDAYMFLY
;
A
#
# COMPACT_ATOMS: atom_id res chain seq x y z
N MET A 1 -19.65 -12.09 0.91
CA MET A 1 -18.82 -11.23 0.05
C MET A 1 -17.42 -11.26 0.61
N LYS A 2 -16.39 -11.35 -0.25
CA LYS A 2 -14.99 -11.31 0.16
C LYS A 2 -14.64 -9.92 0.69
N LYS A 3 -13.70 -9.85 1.63
CA LYS A 3 -13.23 -8.61 2.22
C LYS A 3 -11.81 -8.31 1.79
N ALA A 4 -11.53 -7.05 1.50
CA ALA A 4 -10.20 -6.57 1.21
C ALA A 4 -9.81 -5.39 2.10
N LEU A 5 -8.53 -5.29 2.45
CA LEU A 5 -7.97 -4.20 3.25
C LEU A 5 -6.83 -3.54 2.48
N VAL A 6 -6.91 -2.24 2.29
CA VAL A 6 -5.81 -1.44 1.73
C VAL A 6 -5.39 -0.39 2.75
N ILE A 7 -4.14 -0.48 3.26
CA ILE A 7 -3.58 0.53 4.14
C ILE A 7 -2.60 1.44 3.38
N GLY A 8 -2.57 2.73 3.75
CA GLY A 8 -1.78 3.75 3.05
C GLY A 8 -2.55 4.44 1.95
N VAL A 9 -3.87 4.52 2.11
CA VAL A 9 -4.74 5.24 1.19
C VAL A 9 -4.62 6.75 1.43
N GLY A 10 -4.43 7.48 0.35
CA GLY A 10 -4.38 8.94 0.30
C GLY A 10 -5.44 9.49 -0.67
N PRO A 11 -5.08 10.45 -1.55
CA PRO A 11 -6.02 11.02 -2.50
C PRO A 11 -6.68 9.96 -3.40
N LEU A 12 -7.92 10.23 -3.82
CA LEU A 12 -8.68 9.35 -4.72
C LEU A 12 -7.89 9.00 -6.01
N ASN A 13 -7.25 10.01 -6.62
CA ASN A 13 -6.43 9.84 -7.83
C ASN A 13 -4.98 9.41 -7.53
N GLY A 14 -4.74 8.77 -6.38
CA GLY A 14 -3.50 8.10 -6.04
C GLY A 14 -3.64 6.58 -6.16
N LEU A 15 -2.51 5.85 -6.12
CA LEU A 15 -2.53 4.38 -6.24
C LEU A 15 -3.48 3.72 -5.23
N GLY A 16 -3.41 4.11 -3.94
CA GLY A 16 -4.25 3.51 -2.91
C GLY A 16 -5.75 3.73 -3.15
N GLY A 17 -6.16 4.95 -3.56
CA GLY A 17 -7.55 5.26 -3.86
C GLY A 17 -8.07 4.49 -5.07
N GLN A 18 -7.31 4.47 -6.18
CA GLN A 18 -7.70 3.73 -7.39
C GLN A 18 -7.69 2.22 -7.16
N LEU A 19 -6.77 1.71 -6.35
CA LEU A 19 -6.73 0.29 -6.00
C LEU A 19 -7.97 -0.11 -5.17
N CYS A 20 -8.38 0.69 -4.18
CA CYS A 20 -9.61 0.44 -3.44
C CYS A 20 -10.83 0.38 -4.37
N ARG A 21 -10.93 1.31 -5.31
CA ARG A 21 -12.00 1.35 -6.31
C ARG A 21 -11.98 0.11 -7.22
N LYS A 22 -10.81 -0.26 -7.72
CA LYS A 22 -10.62 -1.45 -8.56
C LYS A 22 -11.03 -2.73 -7.83
N ILE A 23 -10.61 -2.89 -6.59
CA ILE A 23 -10.96 -4.05 -5.74
C ILE A 23 -12.47 -4.08 -5.49
N ALA A 24 -13.09 -2.95 -5.14
CA ALA A 24 -14.53 -2.86 -4.93
C ALA A 24 -15.34 -3.27 -6.18
N ASN A 25 -14.90 -2.84 -7.38
CA ASN A 25 -15.49 -3.22 -8.66
C ASN A 25 -15.35 -4.74 -8.98
N ASN A 26 -14.52 -5.46 -8.24
CA ASN A 26 -14.39 -6.91 -8.32
C ASN A 26 -15.15 -7.65 -7.19
N ASN A 27 -16.24 -7.05 -6.70
CA ASN A 27 -17.16 -7.62 -5.71
C ASN A 27 -16.56 -7.85 -4.30
N PHE A 28 -15.65 -6.98 -3.88
CA PHE A 28 -15.16 -6.95 -2.50
C PHE A 28 -15.86 -5.87 -1.67
N GLU A 29 -16.04 -6.13 -0.37
CA GLU A 29 -16.18 -5.10 0.63
C GLU A 29 -14.78 -4.59 1.00
N VAL A 30 -14.49 -3.30 0.78
CA VAL A 30 -13.14 -2.76 0.90
C VAL A 30 -12.99 -1.90 2.16
N PHE A 31 -12.04 -2.27 3.02
CA PHE A 31 -11.61 -1.46 4.15
C PHE A 31 -10.52 -0.51 3.69
N VAL A 32 -10.83 0.79 3.72
CA VAL A 32 -10.00 1.87 3.20
C VAL A 32 -9.27 2.51 4.36
N ALA A 33 -7.98 2.19 4.54
CA ALA A 33 -7.24 2.53 5.74
C ALA A 33 -6.10 3.54 5.48
N GLY A 34 -5.95 4.52 6.39
CA GLY A 34 -4.93 5.56 6.32
C GLY A 34 -5.08 6.62 7.39
N ARG A 35 -4.26 7.66 7.38
CA ARG A 35 -4.19 8.65 8.46
C ARG A 35 -5.17 9.83 8.33
N THR A 36 -5.62 10.14 7.11
CA THR A 36 -6.35 11.37 6.84
C THR A 36 -7.81 11.07 6.56
N ARG A 37 -8.68 11.28 7.54
CA ARG A 37 -10.10 10.96 7.48
C ARG A 37 -10.78 11.50 6.23
N SER A 38 -10.57 12.76 5.87
CA SER A 38 -11.20 13.39 4.70
C SER A 38 -10.80 12.72 3.37
N SER A 39 -9.54 12.24 3.25
CA SER A 39 -9.10 11.49 2.07
C SER A 39 -9.77 10.13 1.98
N LEU A 40 -9.93 9.44 3.12
CA LEU A 40 -10.61 8.15 3.18
C LEU A 40 -12.09 8.29 2.83
N ASP A 41 -12.77 9.28 3.41
CA ASP A 41 -14.19 9.54 3.13
C ASP A 41 -14.44 9.84 1.65
N ASN A 42 -13.54 10.60 0.99
CA ASN A 42 -13.65 10.86 -0.45
C ASN A 42 -13.56 9.57 -1.29
N VAL A 43 -12.63 8.67 -0.95
CA VAL A 43 -12.50 7.37 -1.63
C VAL A 43 -13.72 6.49 -1.35
N VAL A 44 -14.14 6.40 -0.10
CA VAL A 44 -15.30 5.60 0.32
C VAL A 44 -16.58 6.09 -0.36
N ASN A 45 -16.86 7.40 -0.32
CA ASN A 45 -18.06 7.96 -0.95
C ASN A 45 -18.07 7.70 -2.46
N THR A 46 -16.93 7.75 -3.13
CA THR A 46 -16.84 7.40 -4.56
C THR A 46 -17.21 5.93 -4.78
N ILE A 47 -16.67 5.01 -3.98
CA ILE A 47 -16.97 3.58 -4.08
C ILE A 47 -18.46 3.29 -3.81
N LEU A 48 -19.04 3.95 -2.81
CA LEU A 48 -20.48 3.83 -2.48
C LEU A 48 -21.37 4.36 -3.60
N ASN A 49 -21.00 5.50 -4.21
CA ASN A 49 -21.71 6.06 -5.35
C ASN A 49 -21.61 5.18 -6.61
N ASP A 50 -20.54 4.41 -6.76
CA ASP A 50 -20.40 3.39 -7.80
C ASP A 50 -21.25 2.11 -7.51
N GLY A 51 -22.02 2.09 -6.40
CA GLY A 51 -22.87 0.97 -5.99
C GLY A 51 -22.16 -0.17 -5.26
N ASN A 52 -20.90 0.04 -4.89
CA ASN A 52 -20.06 -0.93 -4.18
C ASN A 52 -20.04 -0.68 -2.66
N LYS A 53 -19.24 -1.47 -1.91
CA LYS A 53 -19.12 -1.39 -0.45
C LYS A 53 -17.72 -1.00 -0.03
N ALA A 54 -17.61 0.01 0.84
CA ALA A 54 -16.36 0.43 1.45
C ALA A 54 -16.56 1.00 2.85
N ILE A 55 -15.55 0.84 3.71
CA ILE A 55 -15.55 1.30 5.10
C ILE A 55 -14.23 2.03 5.36
N PRO A 56 -14.24 3.28 5.86
CA PRO A 56 -13.02 4.02 6.17
C PRO A 56 -12.50 3.65 7.56
N ILE A 57 -11.20 3.40 7.70
CA ILE A 57 -10.53 3.20 8.99
C ILE A 57 -9.36 4.18 9.13
N VAL A 58 -9.42 5.04 10.15
CA VAL A 58 -8.30 5.92 10.47
C VAL A 58 -7.28 5.16 11.30
N VAL A 59 -6.04 5.05 10.77
CA VAL A 59 -4.98 4.26 11.39
C VAL A 59 -3.60 4.82 11.03
N ASP A 60 -2.69 4.83 12.01
CA ASP A 60 -1.27 4.97 11.77
C ASP A 60 -0.62 3.58 11.63
N ALA A 61 0.01 3.34 10.49
CA ALA A 61 0.65 2.06 10.18
C ALA A 61 1.85 1.74 11.09
N THR A 62 2.36 2.71 11.83
CA THR A 62 3.49 2.56 12.76
C THR A 62 3.06 2.27 14.19
N ASP A 63 1.77 2.33 14.47
CA ASP A 63 1.19 2.03 15.79
C ASP A 63 0.65 0.59 15.82
N GLU A 64 1.31 -0.28 16.60
CA GLU A 64 0.96 -1.69 16.71
C GLU A 64 -0.47 -1.90 17.25
N ASN A 65 -0.92 -1.09 18.20
CA ASN A 65 -2.26 -1.23 18.79
C ASN A 65 -3.35 -0.81 17.79
N GLN A 66 -3.13 0.26 17.03
CA GLN A 66 -4.06 0.67 15.98
C GLN A 66 -4.16 -0.38 14.88
N ILE A 67 -3.04 -1.00 14.48
CA ILE A 67 -3.06 -2.12 13.51
C ILE A 67 -3.86 -3.31 14.04
N LYS A 68 -3.63 -3.73 15.29
CA LYS A 68 -4.41 -4.81 15.92
C LYS A 68 -5.91 -4.51 15.96
N ASN A 69 -6.27 -3.30 16.39
CA ASN A 69 -7.67 -2.88 16.47
C ASN A 69 -8.33 -2.88 15.09
N MET A 70 -7.65 -2.33 14.07
CA MET A 70 -8.13 -2.35 12.69
C MET A 70 -8.40 -3.78 12.19
N ILE A 71 -7.47 -4.73 12.40
CA ILE A 71 -7.65 -6.12 11.98
C ILE A 71 -8.82 -6.79 12.71
N ASN A 72 -9.03 -6.47 13.98
CA ASN A 72 -10.18 -6.97 14.75
C ASN A 72 -11.51 -6.38 14.25
N GLU A 73 -11.55 -5.09 13.91
CA GLU A 73 -12.74 -4.40 13.39
C GLU A 73 -13.21 -4.98 12.05
N ILE A 74 -12.31 -5.43 11.19
CA ILE A 74 -12.66 -6.09 9.92
C ILE A 74 -13.53 -7.34 10.14
N GLY A 75 -13.35 -8.01 11.26
CA GLY A 75 -14.07 -9.27 11.53
C GLY A 75 -13.64 -10.41 10.58
N PRO A 76 -14.36 -11.53 10.53
CA PRO A 76 -13.97 -12.67 9.71
C PRO A 76 -14.11 -12.43 8.20
N GLY A 77 -13.38 -13.23 7.41
CA GLY A 77 -13.50 -13.28 5.95
C GLY A 77 -12.58 -12.28 5.21
N LEU A 78 -11.50 -11.79 5.83
CA LEU A 78 -10.44 -11.08 5.10
C LEU A 78 -9.77 -12.05 4.11
N ASP A 79 -9.68 -11.65 2.86
CA ASP A 79 -9.18 -12.50 1.76
C ASP A 79 -8.02 -11.84 1.01
N PHE A 80 -8.01 -10.50 0.96
CA PHE A 80 -7.01 -9.71 0.27
C PHE A 80 -6.55 -8.52 1.13
N ALA A 81 -5.24 -8.37 1.31
CA ALA A 81 -4.65 -7.28 2.07
C ALA A 81 -3.50 -6.61 1.29
N VAL A 82 -3.43 -5.28 1.32
CA VAL A 82 -2.39 -4.51 0.62
C VAL A 82 -1.75 -3.50 1.55
N TYR A 83 -0.43 -3.56 1.69
CA TYR A 83 0.40 -2.56 2.34
C TYR A 83 0.93 -1.57 1.31
N ASN A 84 0.32 -0.37 1.25
CA ASN A 84 0.65 0.68 0.28
C ASN A 84 1.26 1.93 0.94
N VAL A 85 1.82 1.78 2.14
CA VAL A 85 2.41 2.91 2.87
C VAL A 85 3.80 3.24 2.34
N GLY A 86 4.10 4.51 2.25
CA GLY A 86 5.42 5.00 1.91
C GLY A 86 5.44 6.51 1.72
N ASN A 87 6.60 7.08 2.01
CA ASN A 87 6.89 8.48 1.79
C ASN A 87 8.23 8.61 1.07
N SER A 88 8.27 9.39 0.01
CA SER A 88 9.45 9.62 -0.80
C SER A 88 9.72 11.12 -0.87
N ARG A 89 10.71 11.60 -0.13
CA ARG A 89 11.24 12.97 -0.19
C ARG A 89 12.72 12.90 -0.56
N PRO A 90 13.14 13.59 -1.62
CA PRO A 90 14.55 13.65 -1.97
C PRO A 90 15.33 14.53 -0.97
N GLY A 91 16.60 14.19 -0.75
CA GLY A 91 17.53 14.94 0.08
C GLY A 91 18.89 14.25 0.14
N LYS A 92 19.97 15.01 0.18
CA LYS A 92 21.32 14.47 0.38
C LYS A 92 21.43 13.86 1.76
N ILE A 93 22.13 12.74 1.89
CA ILE A 93 22.21 12.01 3.16
C ILE A 93 22.84 12.84 4.28
N VAL A 94 23.82 13.69 3.95
CA VAL A 94 24.51 14.55 4.94
C VAL A 94 23.65 15.71 5.44
N GLU A 95 22.61 16.06 4.70
CA GLU A 95 21.65 17.13 5.02
C GLU A 95 20.34 16.57 5.60
N MET A 96 20.21 15.23 5.63
CA MET A 96 18.97 14.56 6.01
C MET A 96 18.83 14.53 7.52
N ASP A 97 17.68 14.96 8.01
CA ASP A 97 17.31 14.86 9.42
C ASP A 97 17.17 13.40 9.84
N ALA A 98 17.75 13.04 10.99
CA ALA A 98 17.75 11.67 11.49
C ALA A 98 16.33 11.17 11.83
N ASN A 99 15.43 12.05 12.28
CA ASN A 99 14.05 11.69 12.55
C ASN A 99 13.32 11.36 11.24
N TYR A 100 13.55 12.16 10.18
CA TYR A 100 12.98 11.84 8.87
C TYR A 100 13.46 10.48 8.34
N PHE A 101 14.74 10.13 8.53
CA PHE A 101 15.24 8.80 8.14
C PHE A 101 14.53 7.70 8.93
N ARG A 102 14.41 7.86 10.26
CA ARG A 102 13.71 6.93 11.15
C ARG A 102 12.25 6.76 10.74
N GLU A 103 11.49 7.85 10.62
CA GLU A 103 10.08 7.84 10.21
C GLU A 103 9.86 7.20 8.83
N SER A 104 10.80 7.42 7.91
CA SER A 104 10.75 6.79 6.59
C SER A 104 10.93 5.27 6.67
N TRP A 105 11.80 4.80 7.56
CA TRP A 105 12.00 3.37 7.80
C TRP A 105 10.82 2.76 8.58
N GLU A 106 10.35 3.45 9.59
CA GLU A 106 9.18 3.02 10.38
C GLU A 106 7.94 2.87 9.49
N SER A 107 7.61 3.87 8.69
CA SER A 107 6.46 3.79 7.79
C SER A 107 6.70 2.88 6.58
N GLY A 108 7.93 2.80 6.08
CA GLY A 108 8.28 2.05 4.87
C GLY A 108 8.50 0.56 5.07
N CYS A 109 8.98 0.14 6.24
CA CYS A 109 9.33 -1.24 6.55
C CYS A 109 8.67 -1.74 7.85
N PHE A 110 8.91 -1.08 8.99
CA PHE A 110 8.42 -1.56 10.28
C PHE A 110 6.90 -1.65 10.34
N GLY A 111 6.18 -0.64 9.84
CA GLY A 111 4.72 -0.69 9.71
C GLY A 111 4.26 -1.83 8.79
N GLY A 112 5.04 -2.15 7.74
CA GLY A 112 4.81 -3.32 6.89
C GLY A 112 4.91 -4.64 7.66
N PHE A 113 5.87 -4.75 8.58
CA PHE A 113 5.99 -5.88 9.50
C PHE A 113 4.78 -5.97 10.45
N LEU A 114 4.39 -4.86 11.10
CA LEU A 114 3.24 -4.85 12.01
C LEU A 114 1.96 -5.28 11.30
N PHE A 115 1.72 -4.74 10.11
CA PHE A 115 0.59 -5.08 9.28
C PHE A 115 0.58 -6.55 8.86
N ALA A 116 1.69 -7.04 8.31
CA ALA A 116 1.82 -8.43 7.88
C ALA A 116 1.60 -9.41 9.03
N LYS A 117 2.20 -9.14 10.19
CA LYS A 117 2.06 -9.96 11.40
C LYS A 117 0.59 -10.19 11.76
N GLU A 118 -0.22 -9.14 11.80
CA GLU A 118 -1.61 -9.27 12.21
C GLU A 118 -2.51 -9.83 11.08
N VAL A 119 -2.24 -9.49 9.80
CA VAL A 119 -2.94 -10.08 8.64
C VAL A 119 -2.68 -11.59 8.54
N ILE A 120 -1.42 -12.01 8.63
CA ILE A 120 -1.05 -13.43 8.55
C ILE A 120 -1.64 -14.21 9.73
N LYS A 121 -1.56 -13.68 10.96
CA LYS A 121 -2.23 -14.31 12.12
C LYS A 121 -3.71 -14.54 11.86
N LYS A 122 -4.40 -13.55 11.27
CA LYS A 122 -5.81 -13.65 10.94
C LYS A 122 -6.06 -14.78 9.94
N PHE A 123 -5.30 -14.85 8.84
CA PHE A 123 -5.41 -15.94 7.86
C PHE A 123 -5.18 -17.32 8.49
N LEU A 124 -4.17 -17.45 9.36
CA LEU A 124 -3.87 -18.71 10.06
C LEU A 124 -4.99 -19.13 11.02
N ILE A 125 -5.54 -18.18 11.80
CA ILE A 125 -6.65 -18.46 12.75
C ILE A 125 -7.92 -18.87 12.00
N GLU A 126 -8.22 -18.18 10.91
CA GLU A 126 -9.43 -18.45 10.09
C GLU A 126 -9.23 -19.66 9.14
N LYS A 127 -8.01 -20.18 9.03
CA LYS A 127 -7.64 -21.25 8.10
C LYS A 127 -8.05 -20.95 6.66
N THR A 128 -7.88 -19.70 6.27
CA THR A 128 -8.23 -19.21 4.93
C THR A 128 -6.96 -19.06 4.09
N ALA A 129 -7.02 -19.45 2.82
CA ALA A 129 -6.07 -18.98 1.83
C ALA A 129 -6.26 -17.46 1.69
N GLY A 130 -5.18 -16.68 1.80
CA GLY A 130 -5.25 -15.23 1.72
C GLY A 130 -4.11 -14.64 0.90
N THR A 131 -4.32 -13.47 0.33
CA THR A 131 -3.30 -12.75 -0.43
C THR A 131 -2.88 -11.49 0.29
N LEU A 132 -1.56 -11.32 0.49
CA LEU A 132 -0.94 -10.13 1.05
C LEU A 132 0.05 -9.53 0.05
N ILE A 133 -0.18 -8.28 -0.38
CA ILE A 133 0.69 -7.59 -1.33
C ILE A 133 1.32 -6.36 -0.70
N PHE A 134 2.64 -6.22 -0.88
CA PHE A 134 3.39 -5.03 -0.49
C PHE A 134 3.67 -4.15 -1.71
N THR A 135 3.38 -2.86 -1.60
CA THR A 135 3.76 -1.88 -2.62
C THR A 135 5.23 -1.52 -2.49
N GLY A 136 6.00 -1.96 -3.45
CA GLY A 136 7.40 -1.60 -3.62
C GLY A 136 7.62 -0.46 -4.60
N ALA A 137 8.88 -0.27 -4.93
CA ALA A 137 9.33 0.73 -5.90
C ALA A 137 10.65 0.25 -6.54
N SER A 138 11.14 0.95 -7.57
CA SER A 138 12.53 0.77 -8.06
C SER A 138 13.56 0.84 -6.92
N ALA A 139 13.27 1.63 -5.89
CA ALA A 139 14.03 1.74 -4.64
C ALA A 139 14.16 0.41 -3.86
N SER A 140 13.30 -0.57 -4.14
CA SER A 140 13.39 -1.92 -3.54
C SER A 140 14.50 -2.77 -4.18
N LEU A 141 14.98 -2.39 -5.36
CA LEU A 141 15.98 -3.13 -6.14
C LEU A 141 17.35 -2.45 -6.19
N ARG A 142 17.36 -1.11 -6.17
CA ARG A 142 18.57 -0.32 -6.36
C ARG A 142 18.53 1.00 -5.62
N GLY A 143 19.70 1.44 -5.15
CA GLY A 143 19.85 2.77 -4.58
C GLY A 143 19.75 3.84 -5.66
N LYS A 144 19.15 4.98 -5.32
CA LYS A 144 19.12 6.18 -6.14
C LYS A 144 19.64 7.35 -5.30
N SER A 145 20.50 8.18 -5.88
CA SER A 145 20.99 9.40 -5.23
C SER A 145 19.84 10.24 -4.69
N ASN A 146 20.04 10.87 -3.55
CA ASN A 146 19.06 11.70 -2.85
C ASN A 146 17.83 10.98 -2.30
N PHE A 147 17.76 9.65 -2.32
CA PHE A 147 16.63 8.88 -1.79
C PHE A 147 17.06 7.83 -0.75
N GLY A 148 18.15 8.09 -0.01
CA GLY A 148 18.72 7.13 0.95
C GLY A 148 17.70 6.53 1.94
N ALA A 149 16.88 7.36 2.58
CA ALA A 149 15.86 6.89 3.52
C ALA A 149 14.79 6.01 2.85
N PHE A 150 14.30 6.43 1.68
CA PHE A 150 13.30 5.67 0.93
C PHE A 150 13.85 4.35 0.37
N ASN A 151 15.08 4.36 -0.17
CA ASN A 151 15.73 3.17 -0.71
C ASN A 151 15.96 2.12 0.39
N SER A 152 16.47 2.53 1.56
CA SER A 152 16.72 1.62 2.68
C SER A 152 15.42 0.98 3.18
N ALA A 153 14.36 1.77 3.34
CA ALA A 153 13.05 1.28 3.78
C ALA A 153 12.42 0.31 2.77
N LYS A 154 12.43 0.63 1.49
CA LYS A 154 11.82 -0.21 0.44
C LYS A 154 12.63 -1.46 0.14
N GLY A 155 13.96 -1.41 0.25
CA GLY A 155 14.83 -2.58 0.19
C GLY A 155 14.57 -3.56 1.34
N ALA A 156 14.46 -3.04 2.56
CA ALA A 156 14.10 -3.82 3.74
C ALA A 156 12.70 -4.46 3.61
N LEU A 157 11.70 -3.70 3.16
CA LEU A 157 10.35 -4.21 2.94
C LEU A 157 10.32 -5.36 1.91
N ARG A 158 11.11 -5.28 0.84
CA ARG A 158 11.22 -6.36 -0.14
C ARG A 158 11.80 -7.64 0.46
N ASN A 159 12.88 -7.53 1.25
CA ASN A 159 13.46 -8.69 1.93
C ASN A 159 12.48 -9.31 2.93
N LEU A 160 11.73 -8.48 3.68
CA LEU A 160 10.67 -8.95 4.57
C LEU A 160 9.59 -9.73 3.79
N ALA A 161 9.09 -9.17 2.69
CA ALA A 161 8.08 -9.85 1.86
C ALA A 161 8.57 -11.21 1.33
N GLN A 162 9.83 -11.31 0.92
CA GLN A 162 10.43 -12.56 0.46
C GLN A 162 10.56 -13.61 1.59
N ALA A 163 10.93 -13.17 2.80
CA ALA A 163 10.99 -14.06 3.96
C ALA A 163 9.61 -14.61 4.30
N LEU A 164 8.61 -13.73 4.41
CA LEU A 164 7.23 -14.11 4.70
C LEU A 164 6.62 -15.03 3.62
N ALA A 165 6.90 -14.76 2.34
CA ALA A 165 6.42 -15.61 1.25
C ALA A 165 6.94 -17.06 1.36
N LYS A 166 8.19 -17.25 1.78
CA LYS A 166 8.77 -18.57 2.00
C LYS A 166 8.24 -19.24 3.27
N GLU A 167 8.08 -18.45 4.35
CA GLU A 167 7.67 -18.93 5.65
C GLU A 167 6.22 -19.44 5.66
N TYR A 168 5.33 -18.78 4.91
CA TYR A 168 3.87 -19.07 4.92
C TYR A 168 3.34 -19.71 3.63
N ALA A 169 4.18 -20.12 2.69
CA ALA A 169 3.78 -20.78 1.45
C ALA A 169 2.96 -22.06 1.70
N GLU A 170 3.37 -22.88 2.66
CA GLU A 170 2.68 -24.13 3.01
C GLU A 170 1.31 -23.90 3.67
N ASN A 171 1.04 -22.68 4.15
CA ASN A 171 -0.25 -22.29 4.73
C ASN A 171 -1.24 -21.76 3.68
N SER A 172 -0.91 -21.88 2.38
CA SER A 172 -1.71 -21.32 1.28
C SER A 172 -1.88 -19.80 1.36
N ILE A 173 -0.93 -19.08 1.97
CA ILE A 173 -0.91 -17.63 2.05
C ILE A 173 0.00 -17.11 0.94
N HIS A 174 -0.60 -16.42 -0.04
CA HIS A 174 0.15 -15.80 -1.14
C HIS A 174 0.68 -14.44 -0.71
N ILE A 175 2.00 -14.28 -0.73
CA ILE A 175 2.65 -13.00 -0.38
C ILE A 175 3.49 -12.51 -1.55
N SER A 176 3.20 -11.29 -2.01
CA SER A 176 3.84 -10.67 -3.16
C SER A 176 4.37 -9.27 -2.85
N HIS A 177 5.34 -8.82 -3.65
CA HIS A 177 5.90 -7.48 -3.59
C HIS A 177 5.89 -6.87 -5.00
N VAL A 178 5.00 -5.91 -5.23
CA VAL A 178 4.84 -5.22 -6.52
C VAL A 178 5.87 -4.09 -6.63
N ILE A 179 6.69 -4.10 -7.67
CA ILE A 179 7.69 -3.07 -7.93
C ILE A 179 7.13 -2.03 -8.89
N VAL A 180 6.79 -0.85 -8.38
CA VAL A 180 6.41 0.30 -9.19
C VAL A 180 7.69 1.02 -9.64
N ASP A 181 8.14 0.76 -10.87
CA ASP A 181 9.42 1.27 -11.39
C ASP A 181 9.25 2.57 -12.16
N GLY A 182 8.72 3.60 -11.52
CA GLY A 182 8.59 4.93 -12.11
C GLY A 182 7.66 5.86 -11.33
N GLY A 183 7.49 7.07 -11.84
CA GLY A 183 6.51 8.02 -11.34
C GLY A 183 5.10 7.62 -11.76
N LEU A 184 4.16 7.55 -10.82
CA LEU A 184 2.77 7.28 -11.11
C LEU A 184 2.06 8.54 -11.65
N ALA A 185 1.23 8.40 -12.68
CA ALA A 185 0.38 9.46 -13.19
C ALA A 185 -0.79 9.76 -12.22
N GLY A 186 -0.47 10.26 -11.02
CA GLY A 186 -1.42 10.51 -9.95
C GLY A 186 -1.24 11.87 -9.29
N GLU A 187 -2.16 12.21 -8.39
CA GLU A 187 -2.29 13.52 -7.76
C GLU A 187 -0.99 14.04 -7.14
N ARG A 188 -0.22 13.18 -6.44
CA ARG A 188 1.04 13.58 -5.80
C ARG A 188 2.11 14.02 -6.80
N ILE A 189 2.18 13.39 -7.95
CA ILE A 189 3.13 13.75 -9.01
C ILE A 189 2.62 14.98 -9.76
N LYS A 190 1.32 15.08 -10.03
CA LYS A 190 0.69 16.24 -10.65
C LYS A 190 0.98 17.52 -9.88
N GLN A 191 0.91 17.49 -8.55
CA GLN A 191 1.24 18.66 -7.70
C GLN A 191 2.72 19.04 -7.68
N ARG A 192 3.62 18.16 -8.13
CA ARG A 192 5.09 18.37 -8.10
C ARG A 192 5.70 18.71 -9.44
N LEU A 193 5.04 18.38 -10.54
CA LEU A 193 5.57 18.54 -11.89
C LEU A 193 4.72 19.54 -12.67
N SER A 194 5.35 20.64 -13.12
CA SER A 194 4.71 21.62 -13.99
C SER A 194 4.41 21.07 -15.40
N ASP A 195 5.18 20.07 -15.84
CA ASP A 195 5.08 19.39 -17.13
C ASP A 195 4.33 18.04 -17.06
N PHE A 196 3.47 17.87 -16.05
CA PHE A 196 2.75 16.61 -15.78
C PHE A 196 2.00 16.09 -17.00
N GLU A 197 1.16 16.93 -17.62
CA GLU A 197 0.29 16.53 -18.73
C GLU A 197 1.11 16.12 -19.97
N GLU A 198 2.23 16.78 -20.22
CA GLU A 198 3.17 16.43 -21.29
C GLU A 198 3.81 15.06 -21.02
N ARG A 199 4.28 14.82 -19.80
CA ARG A 199 4.86 13.52 -19.40
C ARG A 199 3.87 12.37 -19.49
N VAL A 200 2.60 12.62 -19.20
CA VAL A 200 1.53 11.62 -19.37
C VAL A 200 1.38 11.27 -20.85
N LYS A 201 1.31 12.27 -21.74
CA LYS A 201 1.17 12.06 -23.20
C LYS A 201 2.36 11.31 -23.79
N GLU A 202 3.56 11.60 -23.30
CA GLU A 202 4.80 10.95 -23.76
C GLU A 202 5.04 9.56 -23.16
N GLY A 203 4.13 9.07 -22.28
CA GLY A 203 4.30 7.79 -21.61
C GLY A 203 5.44 7.74 -20.59
N LYS A 204 5.91 8.89 -20.10
CA LYS A 204 6.98 9.00 -19.10
C LYS A 204 6.51 8.75 -17.66
N LEU A 205 5.20 8.66 -17.46
CA LEU A 205 4.56 8.31 -16.18
C LEU A 205 3.78 7.02 -16.34
N ILE A 206 3.80 6.22 -15.28
CA ILE A 206 3.08 4.94 -15.24
C ILE A 206 1.59 5.22 -15.04
N ASN A 207 0.74 4.62 -15.87
CA ASN A 207 -0.70 4.63 -15.70
C ASN A 207 -1.09 3.84 -14.44
N ILE A 208 -1.84 4.47 -13.53
CA ILE A 208 -2.26 3.84 -12.27
C ILE A 208 -3.19 2.65 -12.51
N GLU A 209 -4.04 2.70 -13.53
CA GLU A 209 -4.95 1.61 -13.87
C GLU A 209 -4.19 0.33 -14.19
N ASN A 210 -3.15 0.39 -15.03
CA ASN A 210 -2.29 -0.76 -15.34
C ASN A 210 -1.63 -1.34 -14.09
N VAL A 211 -1.27 -0.49 -13.12
CA VAL A 211 -0.71 -0.95 -11.84
C VAL A 211 -1.79 -1.66 -11.02
N THR A 212 -3.00 -1.11 -10.95
CA THR A 212 -4.09 -1.76 -10.21
C THR A 212 -4.50 -3.09 -10.83
N ASP A 213 -4.41 -3.24 -12.16
CA ASP A 213 -4.62 -4.51 -12.84
C ASP A 213 -3.58 -5.56 -12.44
N ALA A 214 -2.31 -5.17 -12.26
CA ALA A 214 -1.28 -6.07 -11.77
C ALA A 214 -1.58 -6.60 -10.35
N TYR A 215 -2.15 -5.75 -9.46
CA TYR A 215 -2.57 -6.22 -8.14
C TYR A 215 -3.71 -7.23 -8.23
N MET A 216 -4.68 -7.01 -9.09
CA MET A 216 -5.78 -7.96 -9.29
C MET A 216 -5.33 -9.26 -9.95
N PHE A 217 -4.31 -9.22 -10.82
CA PHE A 217 -3.69 -10.41 -11.41
C PHE A 217 -2.95 -11.26 -10.37
N LEU A 218 -2.31 -10.61 -9.39
CA LEU A 218 -1.59 -11.27 -8.31
C LEU A 218 -2.50 -11.80 -7.20
N TYR A 219 -3.71 -11.26 -7.09
CA TYR A 219 -4.74 -11.78 -6.18
C TYR A 219 -5.32 -13.08 -6.69
#